data_3dcea812475bc3f5264c59e62f3322cd
#
_entry.id   3dcea812475bc3f5264c59e62f3322cd
#
_cell.length_a   1.000
_cell.length_b   1.000
_cell.length_c   1.000
_cell.angle_alpha   90.00
_cell.angle_beta   90.00
_cell.angle_gamma   90.00
#
_symmetry.space_group_name_H-M   'P 1'
#
loop_
_entity.id
_entity.type
_entity.pdbx_description
1 polymer ?
#
loop_
_entity_poly.entity_id
_entity_poly.type
_entity_poly.pdbx_seq_one_letter_code
_entity_poly.pdbx_strand_id
1 'polypeptide(L)'
;MGLQREYIEIGGFSTYLYYQDGETIVSSNGVEGKVVVKIDGSSYDGLPIYSNTSEVYFKRNKDGEIIQARIYKDRKPVCDFDWDHSHRNRKNGESFDKGIVHVQEFKQKPDGSWFRDSKRARYMSPDEEKRYGELIKRANPNVKLRP
;
A
#
# COMPACT_ATOMS: atom_id res chain seq x y z
N MET A 1 15.74 -2.83 13.76
CA MET A 1 15.20 -2.00 12.64
C MET A 1 16.27 -1.09 12.09
N GLY A 2 16.37 -1.02 10.78
CA GLY A 2 17.29 -0.13 10.11
C GLY A 2 16.63 1.17 9.65
N LEU A 3 17.40 2.24 9.64
CA LEU A 3 17.00 3.48 8.95
C LEU A 3 17.09 3.27 7.46
N GLN A 4 16.02 3.57 6.74
CA GLN A 4 16.00 3.45 5.29
C GLN A 4 15.84 4.81 4.64
N ARG A 5 16.59 5.01 3.57
CA ARG A 5 16.49 6.18 2.73
C ARG A 5 16.31 5.72 1.30
N GLU A 6 15.18 6.04 0.73
CA GLU A 6 14.85 5.67 -0.63
C GLU A 6 15.07 6.85 -1.56
N TYR A 7 15.82 6.62 -2.64
CA TYR A 7 16.00 7.56 -3.72
C TYR A 7 15.00 7.23 -4.82
N ILE A 8 14.17 8.19 -5.18
CA ILE A 8 13.17 8.01 -6.24
C ILE A 8 13.27 9.15 -7.26
N GLU A 9 12.91 8.82 -8.51
CA GLU A 9 12.79 9.78 -9.60
C GLU A 9 11.34 9.88 -10.02
N ILE A 10 10.81 11.10 -10.05
CA ILE A 10 9.44 11.39 -10.45
C ILE A 10 9.48 12.55 -11.45
N GLY A 11 9.05 12.29 -12.70
CA GLY A 11 8.97 13.33 -13.73
C GLY A 11 10.30 14.03 -14.01
N GLY A 12 11.40 13.30 -13.96
CA GLY A 12 12.75 13.87 -14.15
C GLY A 12 13.35 14.51 -12.90
N PHE A 13 12.61 14.55 -11.80
CA PHE A 13 13.11 15.04 -10.51
C PHE A 13 13.43 13.89 -9.59
N SER A 14 14.47 14.08 -8.78
CA SER A 14 14.88 13.10 -7.78
C SER A 14 14.49 13.57 -6.39
N THR A 15 14.02 12.65 -5.55
CA THR A 15 13.72 12.94 -4.16
C THR A 15 14.07 11.76 -3.27
N TYR A 16 14.29 12.04 -1.99
CA TYR A 16 14.57 11.02 -0.98
C TYR A 16 13.39 10.92 -0.02
N LEU A 17 12.93 9.68 0.18
CA LEU A 17 11.98 9.35 1.24
C LEU A 17 12.74 8.73 2.40
N TYR A 18 12.48 9.23 3.59
CA TYR A 18 13.09 8.72 4.80
C TYR A 18 12.05 7.93 5.58
N TYR A 19 12.32 6.66 5.78
CA TYR A 19 11.47 5.78 6.57
C TYR A 19 12.30 4.68 7.22
N GLN A 20 11.69 4.01 8.19
CA GLN A 20 12.29 2.91 8.91
C GLN A 20 11.37 1.70 8.82
N ASP A 21 11.93 0.52 8.57
CA ASP A 21 11.17 -0.72 8.64
C ASP A 21 10.80 -0.99 10.09
N GLY A 22 9.52 -1.24 10.32
CA GLY A 22 9.03 -1.66 11.60
C GLY A 22 8.82 -3.16 11.66
N GLU A 23 7.71 -3.53 12.24
CA GLU A 23 7.29 -4.92 12.40
C GLU A 23 7.16 -5.65 11.06
N THR A 24 7.60 -6.90 11.01
CA THR A 24 7.39 -7.80 9.88
C THR A 24 6.23 -8.74 10.18
N ILE A 25 5.31 -8.86 9.24
CA ILE A 25 4.17 -9.77 9.30
C ILE A 25 4.35 -10.79 8.18
N VAL A 26 4.19 -12.08 8.48
CA VAL A 26 4.39 -13.15 7.51
C VAL A 26 3.14 -14.01 7.47
N SER A 27 2.65 -14.33 6.28
CA SER A 27 1.55 -15.26 6.10
C SER A 27 2.07 -16.70 5.96
N SER A 28 1.17 -17.67 6.11
CA SER A 28 1.55 -19.09 6.05
C SER A 28 2.06 -19.51 4.66
N ASN A 29 1.69 -18.77 3.60
CA ASN A 29 2.20 -19.01 2.25
C ASN A 29 3.54 -18.32 1.98
N GLY A 30 4.17 -17.73 3.00
CA GLY A 30 5.51 -17.15 2.91
C GLY A 30 5.58 -15.70 2.44
N VAL A 31 4.46 -15.04 2.22
CA VAL A 31 4.46 -13.63 1.84
C VAL A 31 4.73 -12.77 3.06
N GLU A 32 5.69 -11.86 2.95
CA GLU A 32 6.07 -10.95 4.02
C GLU A 32 5.60 -9.53 3.72
N GLY A 33 5.15 -8.84 4.77
CA GLY A 33 4.89 -7.41 4.72
C GLY A 33 5.58 -6.70 5.87
N LYS A 34 6.06 -5.50 5.64
CA LYS A 34 6.75 -4.69 6.65
C LYS A 34 5.97 -3.42 6.92
N VAL A 35 5.79 -3.11 8.18
CA VAL A 35 5.15 -1.86 8.59
C VAL A 35 6.16 -0.73 8.45
N VAL A 36 5.80 0.31 7.71
CA VAL A 36 6.63 1.48 7.52
C VAL A 36 6.45 2.42 8.71
N VAL A 37 7.56 2.84 9.29
CA VAL A 37 7.57 3.81 10.37
C VAL A 37 8.13 5.13 9.83
N LYS A 38 7.32 6.19 9.94
CA LYS A 38 7.73 7.54 9.52
C LYS A 38 8.85 8.04 10.43
N ILE A 39 9.87 8.63 9.82
CA ILE A 39 10.95 9.26 10.56
C ILE A 39 10.53 10.66 10.99
N ASP A 40 10.83 11.02 12.24
CA ASP A 40 10.56 12.33 12.78
C ASP A 40 11.16 13.43 11.90
N GLY A 41 10.38 14.47 11.64
CA GLY A 41 10.79 15.58 10.78
C GLY A 41 10.53 15.35 9.30
N SER A 42 10.12 14.16 8.89
CA SER A 42 9.70 13.90 7.51
C SER A 42 8.32 14.51 7.27
N SER A 43 8.18 15.26 6.16
CA SER A 43 6.89 15.79 5.72
C SER A 43 6.08 14.77 4.92
N TYR A 44 6.70 13.69 4.48
CA TYR A 44 6.04 12.66 3.68
C TYR A 44 5.27 11.70 4.60
N ASP A 45 3.98 11.56 4.34
CA ASP A 45 3.05 10.81 5.18
C ASP A 45 2.47 9.55 4.51
N GLY A 46 2.87 9.25 3.29
CA GLY A 46 2.41 8.09 2.54
C GLY A 46 3.38 6.93 2.58
N LEU A 47 3.00 5.84 1.91
CA LEU A 47 3.91 4.73 1.66
C LEU A 47 4.88 5.09 0.54
N PRO A 48 6.11 4.52 0.55
CA PRO A 48 7.08 4.82 -0.52
C PRO A 48 6.56 4.39 -1.90
N ILE A 49 6.92 5.15 -2.93
CA ILE A 49 6.59 4.80 -4.31
C ILE A 49 7.38 3.57 -4.76
N TYR A 50 8.66 3.50 -4.39
CA TYR A 50 9.51 2.34 -4.71
C TYR A 50 9.85 1.58 -3.44
N SER A 51 9.89 0.25 -3.54
CA SER A 51 10.28 -0.61 -2.44
C SER A 51 11.78 -0.85 -2.42
N ASN A 52 12.38 -0.84 -1.23
CA ASN A 52 13.77 -1.26 -1.05
C ASN A 52 13.89 -2.72 -0.64
N THR A 53 12.98 -3.20 0.21
CA THR A 53 13.20 -4.46 0.93
C THR A 53 12.02 -5.42 0.91
N SER A 54 10.84 -4.97 0.51
CA SER A 54 9.64 -5.80 0.69
C SER A 54 8.71 -5.76 -0.51
N GLU A 55 8.02 -6.88 -0.75
CA GLU A 55 6.92 -6.96 -1.70
C GLU A 55 5.69 -6.20 -1.20
N VAL A 56 5.51 -6.11 0.11
CA VAL A 56 4.38 -5.45 0.74
C VAL A 56 4.88 -4.49 1.81
N TYR A 57 4.41 -3.25 1.75
CA TYR A 57 4.56 -2.31 2.86
C TYR A 57 3.19 -1.97 3.42
N PHE A 58 3.11 -1.92 4.75
CA PHE A 58 1.91 -1.53 5.50
C PHE A 58 2.06 -0.16 6.11
N LYS A 59 0.94 0.56 6.19
CA LYS A 59 0.86 1.85 6.87
C LYS A 59 -0.03 1.73 8.11
N ARG A 60 0.42 2.30 9.24
CA ARG A 60 -0.40 2.49 10.44
C ARG A 60 -1.01 3.89 10.45
N ASN A 61 -2.18 4.01 11.06
CA ASN A 61 -2.71 5.33 11.42
C ASN A 61 -2.13 5.78 12.77
N LYS A 62 -2.55 6.96 13.24
CA LYS A 62 -2.09 7.52 14.51
C LYS A 62 -2.50 6.69 15.73
N ASP A 63 -3.52 5.85 15.61
CA ASP A 63 -3.99 4.97 16.69
C ASP A 63 -3.28 3.61 16.69
N GLY A 64 -2.33 3.40 15.78
CA GLY A 64 -1.55 2.19 15.68
C GLY A 64 -2.17 1.08 14.84
N GLU A 65 -3.34 1.30 14.25
CA GLU A 65 -3.97 0.32 13.38
C GLU A 65 -3.32 0.31 12.00
N ILE A 66 -3.14 -0.88 11.44
CA ILE A 66 -2.71 -1.02 10.05
C ILE A 66 -3.93 -0.81 9.16
N ILE A 67 -3.84 0.17 8.26
CA ILE A 67 -4.97 0.67 7.48
C ILE A 67 -4.81 0.57 5.98
N GLN A 68 -3.61 0.25 5.50
CA GLN A 68 -3.30 0.23 4.08
C GLN A 68 -2.13 -0.68 3.81
N ALA A 69 -2.15 -1.35 2.67
CA ALA A 69 -1.01 -2.10 2.16
C ALA A 69 -0.70 -1.65 0.74
N ARG A 70 0.57 -1.50 0.42
CA ARG A 70 1.03 -1.24 -0.95
C ARG A 70 1.81 -2.44 -1.43
N ILE A 71 1.48 -2.89 -2.65
CA ILE A 71 2.10 -4.05 -3.29
C ILE A 71 3.11 -3.56 -4.31
N TYR A 72 4.27 -4.21 -4.35
CA TYR A 72 5.36 -3.88 -5.27
C TYR A 72 5.77 -5.10 -6.07
N LYS A 73 6.21 -4.85 -7.28
CA LYS A 73 6.87 -5.85 -8.15
C LYS A 73 8.09 -5.20 -8.77
N ASP A 74 9.23 -5.88 -8.66
CA ASP A 74 10.50 -5.33 -9.13
C ASP A 74 10.76 -3.92 -8.59
N ARG A 75 10.45 -3.73 -7.30
CA ARG A 75 10.55 -2.47 -6.56
C ARG A 75 9.56 -1.38 -6.97
N LYS A 76 8.73 -1.60 -7.98
CA LYS A 76 7.77 -0.61 -8.50
C LYS A 76 6.38 -0.82 -7.89
N PRO A 77 5.60 0.25 -7.69
CA PRO A 77 4.27 0.11 -7.13
C PRO A 77 3.31 -0.57 -8.12
N VAL A 78 2.52 -1.50 -7.61
CA VAL A 78 1.51 -2.22 -8.39
C VAL A 78 0.11 -1.71 -8.04
N CYS A 79 -0.23 -1.75 -6.76
CA CYS A 79 -1.54 -1.32 -6.28
C CYS A 79 -1.51 -1.05 -4.78
N ASP A 80 -2.53 -0.34 -4.30
CA ASP A 80 -2.84 -0.20 -2.90
C ASP A 80 -4.07 -1.02 -2.55
N PHE A 81 -4.01 -1.72 -1.44
CA PHE A 81 -5.17 -2.28 -0.75
C PHE A 81 -5.51 -1.32 0.39
N ASP A 82 -6.72 -0.79 0.36
CA ASP A 82 -7.15 0.23 1.30
C ASP A 82 -8.49 -0.17 1.94
N TRP A 83 -8.68 0.13 3.22
CA TRP A 83 -9.90 -0.22 3.95
C TRP A 83 -10.27 0.78 5.04
N ASP A 84 -9.52 1.87 5.16
CA ASP A 84 -9.68 2.83 6.26
C ASP A 84 -10.82 3.82 6.03
N HIS A 85 -11.31 3.94 4.83
CA HIS A 85 -12.36 4.88 4.47
C HIS A 85 -13.25 4.31 3.36
N SER A 86 -14.43 4.88 3.22
CA SER A 86 -15.29 4.60 2.08
C SER A 86 -14.75 5.28 0.83
N HIS A 87 -15.03 4.71 -0.32
CA HIS A 87 -14.58 5.23 -1.61
C HIS A 87 -15.70 5.13 -2.64
N ARG A 88 -15.79 6.11 -3.52
CA ARG A 88 -16.70 6.09 -4.65
C ARG A 88 -15.95 6.42 -5.94
N ASN A 89 -16.09 5.56 -6.94
CA ASN A 89 -15.50 5.76 -8.26
C ASN A 89 -16.25 6.87 -9.02
N ARG A 90 -15.53 7.88 -9.50
CA ARG A 90 -16.12 8.93 -10.32
C ARG A 90 -16.57 8.45 -11.70
N LYS A 91 -15.89 7.42 -12.24
CA LYS A 91 -16.16 6.92 -13.58
C LYS A 91 -17.46 6.13 -13.69
N ASN A 92 -17.76 5.26 -12.71
CA ASN A 92 -18.89 4.34 -12.79
C ASN A 92 -19.86 4.45 -11.61
N GLY A 93 -19.56 5.30 -10.62
CA GLY A 93 -20.40 5.47 -9.44
C GLY A 93 -20.36 4.31 -8.44
N GLU A 94 -19.53 3.30 -8.66
CA GLU A 94 -19.40 2.16 -7.76
C GLU A 94 -18.81 2.61 -6.42
N SER A 95 -19.39 2.12 -5.32
CA SER A 95 -19.01 2.50 -3.96
C SER A 95 -18.44 1.32 -3.19
N PHE A 96 -17.50 1.64 -2.30
CA PHE A 96 -16.80 0.67 -1.46
C PHE A 96 -16.90 1.14 0.00
N ASP A 97 -17.36 0.26 0.87
CA ASP A 97 -17.56 0.60 2.28
C ASP A 97 -16.26 0.56 3.08
N LYS A 98 -16.17 1.41 4.09
CA LYS A 98 -15.10 1.36 5.07
C LYS A 98 -15.05 -0.02 5.73
N GLY A 99 -13.83 -0.55 5.93
CA GLY A 99 -13.61 -1.86 6.53
C GLY A 99 -13.57 -3.01 5.54
N ILE A 100 -13.85 -2.75 4.28
CA ILE A 100 -13.76 -3.75 3.20
C ILE A 100 -12.64 -3.31 2.26
N VAL A 101 -11.76 -4.25 1.91
CA VAL A 101 -10.62 -3.96 1.03
C VAL A 101 -11.11 -3.51 -0.34
N HIS A 102 -10.64 -2.35 -0.77
CA HIS A 102 -10.72 -1.94 -2.16
C HIS A 102 -9.32 -1.69 -2.71
N VAL A 103 -9.17 -1.92 -3.99
CA VAL A 103 -7.89 -1.91 -4.70
C VAL A 103 -7.83 -0.74 -5.64
N GLN A 104 -6.75 0.03 -5.58
CA GLN A 104 -6.46 1.13 -6.49
C GLN A 104 -5.13 0.84 -7.17
N GLU A 105 -5.16 0.66 -8.49
CA GLU A 105 -3.96 0.31 -9.26
C GLU A 105 -3.09 1.53 -9.53
N PHE A 106 -1.78 1.31 -9.56
CA PHE A 106 -0.83 2.32 -9.99
C PHE A 106 -0.64 2.26 -11.49
N LYS A 107 -0.51 3.44 -12.09
CA LYS A 107 -0.19 3.62 -13.50
C LYS A 107 0.95 4.60 -13.64
N GLN A 108 1.74 4.42 -14.69
CA GLN A 108 2.86 5.30 -14.98
C GLN A 108 2.49 6.29 -16.07
N LYS A 109 2.80 7.56 -15.83
CA LYS A 109 2.66 8.62 -16.83
C LYS A 109 3.81 8.59 -17.83
N PRO A 110 3.67 9.22 -19.01
CA PRO A 110 4.75 9.29 -19.98
C PRO A 110 6.04 9.92 -19.45
N ASP A 111 5.95 10.81 -18.44
CA ASP A 111 7.10 11.43 -17.81
C ASP A 111 7.82 10.52 -16.80
N GLY A 112 7.34 9.28 -16.61
CA GLY A 112 7.90 8.32 -15.67
C GLY A 112 7.34 8.38 -14.25
N SER A 113 6.56 9.40 -13.91
CA SER A 113 5.91 9.47 -12.59
C SER A 113 4.78 8.47 -12.46
N TRP A 114 4.50 8.09 -11.20
CA TRP A 114 3.44 7.14 -10.87
C TRP A 114 2.24 7.85 -10.26
N PHE A 115 1.05 7.37 -10.58
CA PHE A 115 -0.18 7.84 -9.94
C PHE A 115 -1.09 6.66 -9.63
N ARG A 116 -1.88 6.83 -8.58
CA ARG A 116 -2.87 5.84 -8.18
C ARG A 116 -4.19 6.15 -8.89
N ASP A 117 -4.73 5.17 -9.61
CA ASP A 117 -6.01 5.34 -10.32
C ASP A 117 -7.18 5.22 -9.34
N SER A 118 -7.48 6.30 -8.64
CA SER A 118 -8.58 6.35 -7.68
C SER A 118 -9.97 6.41 -8.31
N LYS A 119 -10.05 6.55 -9.63
CA LYS A 119 -11.33 6.58 -10.35
C LYS A 119 -11.88 5.20 -10.66
N ARG A 120 -11.07 4.16 -10.52
CA ARG A 120 -11.39 2.78 -10.89
C ARG A 120 -11.01 1.78 -9.80
N ALA A 121 -11.36 2.12 -8.56
CA ALA A 121 -11.20 1.16 -7.47
C ALA A 121 -12.05 -0.09 -7.74
N ARG A 122 -11.61 -1.21 -7.23
CA ARG A 122 -12.28 -2.51 -7.37
C ARG A 122 -12.06 -3.35 -6.11
N TYR A 123 -12.78 -4.45 -5.98
CA TYR A 123 -12.47 -5.45 -4.97
C TYR A 123 -11.23 -6.26 -5.36
N MET A 124 -10.67 -7.00 -4.40
CA MET A 124 -9.53 -7.89 -4.68
C MET A 124 -9.93 -8.93 -5.72
N SER A 125 -8.99 -9.21 -6.64
CA SER A 125 -9.14 -10.36 -7.54
C SER A 125 -8.95 -11.67 -6.76
N PRO A 126 -9.42 -12.83 -7.30
CA PRO A 126 -9.17 -14.12 -6.66
C PRO A 126 -7.68 -14.40 -6.42
N ASP A 127 -6.81 -14.04 -7.36
CA ASP A 127 -5.37 -14.22 -7.23
C ASP A 127 -4.77 -13.35 -6.13
N GLU A 128 -5.21 -12.10 -6.04
CA GLU A 128 -4.79 -11.19 -4.97
C GLU A 128 -5.23 -11.69 -3.61
N GLU A 129 -6.47 -12.14 -3.49
CA GLU A 129 -6.99 -12.69 -2.24
C GLU A 129 -6.24 -13.95 -1.82
N LYS A 130 -5.94 -14.84 -2.77
CA LYS A 130 -5.17 -16.04 -2.53
C LYS A 130 -3.77 -15.74 -2.01
N ARG A 131 -3.10 -14.76 -2.60
CA ARG A 131 -1.72 -14.42 -2.23
C ARG A 131 -1.64 -13.54 -0.98
N TYR A 132 -2.50 -12.53 -0.86
CA TYR A 132 -2.37 -11.48 0.15
C TYR A 132 -3.46 -11.49 1.22
N GLY A 133 -4.53 -12.24 1.03
CA GLY A 133 -5.68 -12.20 1.95
C GLY A 133 -5.33 -12.54 3.39
N GLU A 134 -4.60 -13.62 3.59
CA GLU A 134 -4.16 -14.02 4.93
C GLU A 134 -3.24 -12.98 5.55
N LEU A 135 -2.32 -12.44 4.78
CA LEU A 135 -1.39 -11.40 5.26
C LEU A 135 -2.15 -10.18 5.77
N ILE A 136 -3.13 -9.71 5.01
CA ILE A 136 -3.96 -8.57 5.39
C ILE A 136 -4.74 -8.88 6.68
N LYS A 137 -5.34 -10.06 6.78
CA LYS A 137 -6.09 -10.47 7.97
C LYS A 137 -5.20 -10.59 9.20
N ARG A 138 -3.95 -10.99 9.06
CA ARG A 138 -2.96 -10.98 10.14
C ARG A 138 -2.58 -9.57 10.56
N ALA A 139 -2.45 -8.67 9.59
CA ALA A 139 -2.14 -7.27 9.85
C ALA A 139 -3.30 -6.54 10.53
N ASN A 140 -4.53 -6.83 10.12
CA ASN A 140 -5.74 -6.25 10.73
C ASN A 140 -6.88 -7.28 10.68
N PRO A 141 -7.10 -8.03 11.80
CA PRO A 141 -8.11 -9.10 11.82
C PRO A 141 -9.55 -8.64 11.59
N ASN A 142 -9.84 -7.36 11.78
CA ASN A 142 -11.19 -6.82 11.66
C ASN A 142 -11.57 -6.47 10.22
N VAL A 143 -10.63 -6.47 9.30
CA VAL A 143 -10.89 -6.12 7.91
C VAL A 143 -11.63 -7.26 7.20
N LYS A 144 -12.50 -6.89 6.27
CA LYS A 144 -13.14 -7.84 5.35
C LYS A 144 -12.49 -7.74 3.98
N LEU A 145 -12.18 -8.89 3.40
CA LEU A 145 -11.59 -8.94 2.05
C LEU A 145 -12.66 -8.73 0.98
N ARG A 146 -13.91 -9.08 1.28
CA ARG A 146 -15.07 -8.94 0.38
C ARG A 146 -16.30 -8.51 1.17
N PRO A 147 -17.29 -7.90 0.47
CA PRO A 147 -18.56 -7.55 1.10
C PRO A 147 -19.30 -8.75 1.65
#